data_86332cacd811fa5b5db0809a644d0608
#
_entry.id   86332cacd811fa5b5db0809a644d0608
#
_cell.length_a   1.000
_cell.length_b   1.000
_cell.length_c   1.000
_cell.angle_alpha   90.00
_cell.angle_beta   90.00
_cell.angle_gamma   90.00
#
_symmetry.space_group_name_H-M   'P 1'
#
loop_
_entity.id
_entity.type
_entity.pdbx_description
1 polymer ?
#
loop_
_entity_poly.entity_id
_entity_poly.type
_entity_poly.pdbx_seq_one_letter_code
_entity_poly.pdbx_strand_id
1 'polypeptide(L)'
;LALVVVLLDQFSKTLVIGAFELNHSQPLTSWFNLVRVHNSGAAFSFLAGASGWQRWFFVVLGTVASGFIIWMLKSHPTQKLFCFAVTMIMGGAIGNVVDRLLHGYVVDFIQWHYGGWYFPAFNLADSAITLGAICLILDEILRVRRGR
;
A
#
# COMPACT_ATOMS: atom_id res chain seq x y z
N LEU A 1 3.51 -15.16 2.40
CA LEU A 1 2.88 -14.24 1.45
C LEU A 1 3.20 -12.78 1.79
N ALA A 2 3.04 -12.35 3.04
CA ALA A 2 3.37 -10.97 3.43
C ALA A 2 4.82 -10.62 3.09
N LEU A 3 5.77 -11.51 3.36
CA LEU A 3 7.18 -11.29 3.02
C LEU A 3 7.37 -11.13 1.50
N VAL A 4 6.69 -11.92 0.69
CA VAL A 4 6.74 -11.80 -0.78
C VAL A 4 6.24 -10.42 -1.21
N VAL A 5 5.14 -9.95 -0.64
CA VAL A 5 4.60 -8.61 -0.93
C VAL A 5 5.62 -7.52 -0.56
N VAL A 6 6.22 -7.60 0.63
CA VAL A 6 7.24 -6.64 1.09
C VAL A 6 8.44 -6.63 0.16
N LEU A 7 8.94 -7.80 -0.22
CA LEU A 7 10.12 -7.92 -1.09
C LEU A 7 9.83 -7.37 -2.49
N LEU A 8 8.69 -7.70 -3.08
CA LEU A 8 8.30 -7.17 -4.40
C LEU A 8 8.09 -5.65 -4.35
N ASP A 9 7.46 -5.16 -3.28
CA ASP A 9 7.27 -3.73 -3.07
C ASP A 9 8.59 -2.98 -3.00
N GLN A 10 9.50 -3.42 -2.14
CA GLN A 10 10.81 -2.78 -1.95
C GLN A 10 11.68 -2.92 -3.20
N PHE A 11 11.62 -4.03 -3.89
CA PHE A 11 12.35 -4.23 -5.15
C PHE A 11 11.88 -3.26 -6.23
N SER A 12 10.56 -3.16 -6.45
CA SER A 12 10.00 -2.24 -7.45
C SER A 12 10.34 -0.78 -7.14
N LYS A 13 10.25 -0.37 -5.90
CA LYS A 13 10.62 0.98 -5.45
C LYS A 13 12.11 1.26 -5.67
N THR A 14 12.98 0.30 -5.38
CA THR A 14 14.42 0.41 -5.61
C THR A 14 14.74 0.60 -7.09
N LEU A 15 14.06 -0.14 -7.97
CA LEU A 15 14.21 0.04 -9.43
C LEU A 15 13.82 1.45 -9.87
N VAL A 16 12.73 1.99 -9.35
CA VAL A 16 12.26 3.34 -9.69
C VAL A 16 13.26 4.40 -9.21
N ILE A 17 13.74 4.28 -7.98
CA ILE A 17 14.74 5.20 -7.43
C ILE A 17 16.03 5.18 -8.25
N GLY A 18 16.46 4.01 -8.73
CA GLY A 18 17.68 3.86 -9.52
C GLY A 18 17.52 4.31 -10.98
N ALA A 19 16.30 4.30 -11.52
CA ALA A 19 16.04 4.60 -12.92
C ALA A 19 15.57 6.04 -13.17
N PHE A 20 14.88 6.66 -12.20
CA PHE A 20 14.25 7.97 -12.37
C PHE A 20 14.74 8.98 -11.35
N GLU A 21 14.91 10.22 -11.79
CA GLU A 21 15.05 11.35 -10.89
C GLU A 21 13.72 11.67 -10.21
N LEU A 22 13.77 12.36 -9.06
CA LEU A 22 12.58 12.79 -8.34
C LEU A 22 11.68 13.64 -9.24
N ASN A 23 10.38 13.34 -9.23
CA ASN A 23 9.34 13.99 -10.04
C ASN A 23 9.45 13.71 -11.53
N HIS A 24 10.27 12.76 -11.96
CA HIS A 24 10.28 12.31 -13.35
C HIS A 24 8.98 11.60 -13.69
N SER A 25 8.48 11.78 -14.91
CA SER A 25 7.32 11.11 -15.45
C SER A 25 7.66 10.51 -16.82
N GLN A 26 7.44 9.21 -16.98
CA GLN A 26 7.64 8.49 -18.23
C GLN A 26 6.29 7.97 -18.72
N PRO A 27 5.68 8.60 -19.73
CA PRO A 27 4.45 8.07 -20.32
C PRO A 27 4.69 6.71 -20.97
N LEU A 28 3.85 5.71 -20.64
CA LEU A 28 3.88 4.39 -21.27
C LEU A 28 2.71 4.19 -22.23
N THR A 29 1.53 4.70 -21.85
CA THR A 29 0.33 4.66 -22.68
C THR A 29 -0.42 6.00 -22.54
N SER A 30 -1.54 6.14 -23.26
CA SER A 30 -2.39 7.34 -23.15
C SER A 30 -3.12 7.47 -21.81
N TRP A 31 -3.01 6.46 -20.93
CA TRP A 31 -3.72 6.41 -19.65
C TRP A 31 -2.82 5.97 -18.48
N PHE A 32 -1.55 5.71 -18.74
CA PHE A 32 -0.63 5.16 -17.73
C PHE A 32 0.76 5.77 -17.84
N ASN A 33 1.27 6.31 -16.73
CA ASN A 33 2.64 6.80 -16.61
C ASN A 33 3.38 6.04 -15.51
N LEU A 34 4.69 5.86 -15.69
CA LEU A 34 5.60 5.60 -14.58
C LEU A 34 6.15 6.94 -14.09
N VAL A 35 6.10 7.16 -12.78
CA VAL A 35 6.57 8.40 -12.16
C VAL A 35 7.46 8.06 -10.98
N ARG A 36 8.17 9.05 -10.46
CA ARG A 36 8.82 8.96 -9.14
C ARG A 36 8.33 10.11 -8.29
N VAL A 37 7.47 9.82 -7.34
CA VAL A 37 6.88 10.80 -6.42
C VAL A 37 7.13 10.34 -4.98
N HIS A 38 7.50 11.26 -4.12
CA HIS A 38 7.65 11.00 -2.69
C HIS A 38 6.40 11.50 -1.96
N ASN A 39 5.72 10.58 -1.28
CA ASN A 39 4.47 10.85 -0.59
C ASN A 39 4.67 10.80 0.92
N SER A 40 4.58 11.94 1.59
CA SER A 40 4.69 12.05 3.05
C SER A 40 3.35 11.96 3.79
N GLY A 41 2.29 11.51 3.11
CA GLY A 41 0.93 11.43 3.65
C GLY A 41 -0.04 12.41 3.00
N ALA A 42 0.26 12.87 1.76
CA ALA A 42 -0.52 13.88 1.03
C ALA A 42 -1.96 13.45 0.69
N ALA A 43 -2.26 12.14 0.73
CA ALA A 43 -3.63 11.63 0.61
C ALA A 43 -4.54 12.18 1.74
N PHE A 44 -3.94 12.56 2.86
CA PHE A 44 -4.59 13.27 3.96
C PHE A 44 -4.11 14.71 3.95
N SER A 45 -4.73 15.56 3.12
CA SER A 45 -4.25 16.91 2.83
C SER A 45 -4.00 17.77 4.08
N PHE A 46 -4.73 17.54 5.17
CA PHE A 46 -4.51 18.21 6.45
C PHE A 46 -3.18 17.82 7.12
N LEU A 47 -2.55 16.72 6.71
CA LEU A 47 -1.25 16.28 7.20
C LEU A 47 -0.09 16.67 6.27
N ALA A 48 -0.38 17.11 5.06
CA ALA A 48 0.65 17.38 4.05
C ALA A 48 1.62 18.49 4.45
N GLY A 49 1.16 19.48 5.22
CA GLY A 49 1.98 20.56 5.75
C GLY A 49 2.54 20.34 7.15
N ALA A 50 2.35 19.17 7.73
CA ALA A 50 2.82 18.89 9.08
C ALA A 50 4.34 18.72 9.13
N SER A 51 4.95 19.05 10.26
CA SER A 51 6.40 19.14 10.44
C SER A 51 7.10 17.80 10.71
N GLY A 52 6.68 16.73 10.01
CA GLY A 52 7.36 15.44 10.07
C GLY A 52 6.76 14.40 11.03
N TRP A 53 5.80 14.77 11.86
CA TRP A 53 5.15 13.83 12.79
C TRP A 53 4.31 12.78 12.07
N GLN A 54 3.81 13.07 10.86
CA GLN A 54 3.02 12.15 10.05
C GLN A 54 3.78 10.86 9.71
N ARG A 55 5.11 10.93 9.55
CA ARG A 55 5.96 9.75 9.39
C ARG A 55 5.73 8.76 10.53
N TRP A 56 5.83 9.23 11.74
CA TRP A 56 5.72 8.38 12.93
C TRP A 56 4.28 7.92 13.18
N PHE A 57 3.30 8.79 12.88
CA PHE A 57 1.89 8.41 12.94
C PHE A 57 1.61 7.19 12.05
N PHE A 58 2.04 7.23 10.78
CA PHE A 58 1.82 6.10 9.87
C PHE A 58 2.68 4.88 10.19
N VAL A 59 3.88 5.06 10.72
CA VAL A 59 4.70 3.94 11.21
C VAL A 59 3.99 3.21 12.35
N VAL A 60 3.48 3.95 13.33
CA VAL A 60 2.74 3.37 14.47
C VAL A 60 1.46 2.70 13.97
N LEU A 61 0.70 3.37 13.11
CA LEU A 61 -0.55 2.84 12.57
C LEU A 61 -0.32 1.52 11.83
N GLY A 62 0.68 1.47 10.92
CA GLY A 62 1.01 0.26 10.17
C GLY A 62 1.53 -0.86 11.05
N THR A 63 2.32 -0.55 12.06
CA THR A 63 2.86 -1.53 13.00
C THR A 63 1.75 -2.13 13.88
N VAL A 64 0.88 -1.29 14.43
CA VAL A 64 -0.27 -1.74 15.24
C VAL A 64 -1.23 -2.58 14.40
N ALA A 65 -1.54 -2.14 13.19
CA ALA A 65 -2.39 -2.89 12.25
C ALA A 65 -1.79 -4.27 11.94
N SER A 66 -0.48 -4.34 11.71
CA SER A 66 0.22 -5.62 11.46
C SER A 66 0.15 -6.56 12.65
N GLY A 67 0.34 -6.06 13.87
CA GLY A 67 0.19 -6.84 15.09
C GLY A 67 -1.23 -7.38 15.28
N PHE A 68 -2.22 -6.54 15.02
CA PHE A 68 -3.64 -6.93 15.06
C PHE A 68 -3.96 -8.01 14.01
N ILE A 69 -3.41 -7.89 12.80
CA ILE A 69 -3.59 -8.89 11.74
C ILE A 69 -2.96 -10.22 12.15
N ILE A 70 -1.79 -10.23 12.76
CA ILE A 70 -1.17 -11.47 13.28
C ILE A 70 -2.08 -12.14 14.29
N TRP A 71 -2.67 -11.37 15.19
CA TRP A 71 -3.64 -11.89 16.15
C TRP A 71 -4.86 -12.49 15.43
N MET A 72 -5.41 -11.81 14.44
CA MET A 72 -6.54 -12.32 13.65
C MET A 72 -6.20 -13.62 12.91
N LEU A 73 -5.00 -13.72 12.34
CA LEU A 73 -4.55 -14.92 11.66
C LEU A 73 -4.47 -16.13 12.60
N LYS A 74 -3.99 -15.91 13.81
CA LYS A 74 -3.95 -16.96 14.83
C LYS A 74 -5.34 -17.37 15.32
N SER A 75 -6.28 -16.44 15.34
CA SER A 75 -7.65 -16.67 15.80
C SER A 75 -8.54 -17.33 14.75
N HIS A 76 -8.22 -17.20 13.46
CA HIS A 76 -9.06 -17.66 12.35
C HIS A 76 -8.26 -18.43 11.29
N PRO A 77 -7.48 -19.46 11.68
CA PRO A 77 -6.54 -20.10 10.76
C PRO A 77 -7.18 -20.89 9.63
N THR A 78 -8.47 -21.23 9.75
CA THR A 78 -9.19 -22.03 8.75
C THR A 78 -9.93 -21.19 7.70
N GLN A 79 -10.06 -19.90 7.91
CA GLN A 79 -10.72 -18.98 6.99
C GLN A 79 -9.74 -18.51 5.91
N LYS A 80 -9.60 -19.29 4.83
CA LYS A 80 -8.53 -19.12 3.84
C LYS A 80 -8.59 -17.78 3.12
N LEU A 81 -9.77 -17.36 2.63
CA LEU A 81 -9.91 -16.10 1.93
C LEU A 81 -9.67 -14.90 2.88
N PHE A 82 -10.18 -14.97 4.09
CA PHE A 82 -9.91 -13.99 5.14
C PHE A 82 -8.42 -13.88 5.43
N CYS A 83 -7.74 -15.01 5.63
CA CYS A 83 -6.30 -15.04 5.90
C CYS A 83 -5.49 -14.45 4.75
N PHE A 84 -5.84 -14.78 3.50
CA PHE A 84 -5.22 -14.19 2.32
C PHE A 84 -5.41 -12.68 2.29
N ALA A 85 -6.65 -12.21 2.49
CA ALA A 85 -7.00 -10.80 2.45
C ALA A 85 -6.20 -9.97 3.47
N VAL A 86 -6.21 -10.37 4.74
CA VAL A 86 -5.51 -9.62 5.80
C VAL A 86 -4.00 -9.72 5.68
N THR A 87 -3.48 -10.81 5.13
CA THR A 87 -2.04 -10.98 4.87
C THR A 87 -1.56 -10.04 3.75
N MET A 88 -2.36 -9.85 2.70
CA MET A 88 -2.09 -8.87 1.65
C MET A 88 -2.06 -7.45 2.22
N ILE A 89 -3.02 -7.11 3.06
CA ILE A 89 -3.05 -5.81 3.74
C ILE A 89 -1.81 -5.62 4.61
N MET A 90 -1.45 -6.63 5.40
CA MET A 90 -0.27 -6.57 6.27
C MET A 90 1.02 -6.38 5.47
N GLY A 91 1.21 -7.15 4.39
CA GLY A 91 2.39 -7.02 3.53
C GLY A 91 2.53 -5.63 2.94
N GLY A 92 1.43 -5.06 2.45
CA GLY A 92 1.42 -3.69 1.94
C GLY A 92 1.67 -2.66 3.03
N ALA A 93 1.04 -2.81 4.19
CA ALA A 93 1.26 -1.91 5.33
C ALA A 93 2.72 -1.91 5.77
N ILE A 94 3.35 -3.08 5.88
CA ILE A 94 4.77 -3.22 6.25
C ILE A 94 5.66 -2.59 5.18
N GLY A 95 5.38 -2.81 3.90
CA GLY A 95 6.14 -2.20 2.80
C GLY A 95 6.19 -0.68 2.90
N ASN A 96 5.07 -0.04 3.16
CA ASN A 96 5.00 1.41 3.34
C ASN A 96 5.61 1.87 4.67
N VAL A 97 5.54 1.06 5.73
CA VAL A 97 6.25 1.33 7.00
C VAL A 97 7.76 1.33 6.78
N VAL A 98 8.29 0.36 6.03
CA VAL A 98 9.72 0.29 5.72
C VAL A 98 10.19 1.57 5.03
N ASP A 99 9.45 2.06 4.03
CA ASP A 99 9.78 3.32 3.36
C ASP A 99 9.84 4.49 4.34
N ARG A 100 8.85 4.60 5.21
CA ARG A 100 8.78 5.69 6.20
C ARG A 100 9.91 5.63 7.22
N LEU A 101 10.34 4.42 7.61
CA LEU A 101 11.48 4.26 8.50
C LEU A 101 12.79 4.63 7.82
N LEU A 102 12.98 4.24 6.54
CA LEU A 102 14.20 4.48 5.80
C LEU A 102 14.31 5.91 5.28
N HIS A 103 13.21 6.50 4.79
CA HIS A 103 13.22 7.75 4.03
C HIS A 103 12.39 8.87 4.67
N GLY A 104 11.42 8.56 5.50
CA GLY A 104 10.43 9.52 6.01
C GLY A 104 9.24 9.75 5.08
N TYR A 105 9.23 9.12 3.92
CA TYR A 105 8.17 9.20 2.91
C TYR A 105 8.00 7.86 2.22
N VAL A 106 6.92 7.72 1.46
CA VAL A 106 6.64 6.55 0.62
C VAL A 106 6.97 6.89 -0.82
N VAL A 107 7.61 5.96 -1.54
CA VAL A 107 7.88 6.09 -2.97
C VAL A 107 6.67 5.58 -3.74
N ASP A 108 6.04 6.47 -4.51
CA ASP A 108 4.92 6.16 -5.40
C ASP A 108 5.38 6.27 -6.86
N PHE A 109 4.95 5.35 -7.72
CA PHE A 109 5.48 5.29 -9.08
C PHE A 109 4.48 4.91 -10.16
N ILE A 110 3.26 4.50 -9.81
CA ILE A 110 2.20 4.14 -10.76
C ILE A 110 1.20 5.29 -10.80
N GLN A 111 1.00 5.85 -11.99
CA GLN A 111 0.06 6.94 -12.17
C GLN A 111 -0.88 6.64 -13.34
N TRP A 112 -2.18 6.58 -13.05
CA TRP A 112 -3.23 6.49 -14.04
C TRP A 112 -3.77 7.87 -14.38
N HIS A 113 -4.10 8.09 -15.65
CA HIS A 113 -4.69 9.33 -16.10
C HIS A 113 -5.61 9.11 -17.30
N TYR A 114 -6.57 9.99 -17.46
CA TYR A 114 -7.49 10.00 -18.60
C TYR A 114 -8.09 11.39 -18.78
N GLY A 115 -8.04 11.92 -20.02
CA GLY A 115 -8.66 13.19 -20.34
C GLY A 115 -8.20 14.38 -19.48
N GLY A 116 -6.94 14.42 -19.07
CA GLY A 116 -6.39 15.48 -18.21
C GLY A 116 -6.64 15.26 -16.72
N TRP A 117 -7.39 14.21 -16.34
CA TRP A 117 -7.57 13.83 -14.95
C TRP A 117 -6.49 12.81 -14.54
N TYR A 118 -5.86 13.06 -13.37
CA TYR A 118 -4.80 12.21 -12.85
C TYR A 118 -5.25 11.58 -11.54
N PHE A 119 -5.19 10.24 -11.46
CA PHE A 119 -5.35 9.52 -10.21
C PHE A 119 -4.08 9.70 -9.37
N PRO A 120 -4.18 9.86 -8.04
CA PRO A 120 -2.99 9.98 -7.19
C PRO A 120 -2.05 8.79 -7.38
N ALA A 121 -0.75 9.05 -7.52
CA ALA A 121 0.24 8.01 -7.71
C ALA A 121 0.24 7.02 -6.54
N PHE A 122 0.53 5.75 -6.83
CA PHE A 122 0.55 4.69 -5.84
C PHE A 122 1.68 3.69 -6.14
N ASN A 123 1.80 2.67 -5.32
CA ASN A 123 2.86 1.68 -5.41
C ASN A 123 2.31 0.26 -5.26
N LEU A 124 3.21 -0.73 -5.27
CA LEU A 124 2.81 -2.13 -5.16
C LEU A 124 2.20 -2.44 -3.79
N ALA A 125 2.72 -1.84 -2.71
CA ALA A 125 2.15 -2.00 -1.37
C ALA A 125 0.70 -1.53 -1.30
N ASP A 126 0.39 -0.37 -1.90
CA ASP A 126 -0.98 0.15 -1.98
C ASP A 126 -1.90 -0.79 -2.77
N SER A 127 -1.38 -1.38 -3.84
CA SER A 127 -2.12 -2.36 -4.65
C SER A 127 -2.43 -3.62 -3.85
N ALA A 128 -1.49 -4.09 -3.03
CA ALA A 128 -1.70 -5.24 -2.15
C ALA A 128 -2.74 -4.93 -1.07
N ILE A 129 -2.71 -3.74 -0.47
CA ILE A 129 -3.71 -3.30 0.52
C ILE A 129 -5.10 -3.25 -0.13
N THR A 130 -5.20 -2.68 -1.31
CA THR A 130 -6.47 -2.56 -2.04
C THR A 130 -7.03 -3.93 -2.41
N LEU A 131 -6.21 -4.82 -2.96
CA LEU A 131 -6.62 -6.19 -3.27
C LEU A 131 -7.06 -6.94 -2.01
N GLY A 132 -6.32 -6.79 -0.93
CA GLY A 132 -6.68 -7.39 0.36
C GLY A 132 -8.01 -6.86 0.88
N ALA A 133 -8.26 -5.56 0.79
CA ALA A 133 -9.52 -4.96 1.21
C ALA A 133 -10.70 -5.47 0.38
N ILE A 134 -10.53 -5.60 -0.94
CA ILE A 134 -11.56 -6.17 -1.83
C ILE A 134 -11.86 -7.62 -1.44
N CYS A 135 -10.82 -8.42 -1.23
CA CYS A 135 -10.99 -9.82 -0.81
C CYS A 135 -11.66 -9.94 0.56
N LEU A 136 -11.36 -9.03 1.48
CA LEU A 136 -11.99 -9.00 2.81
C LEU A 136 -13.49 -8.73 2.71
N ILE A 137 -13.89 -7.76 1.89
CA ILE A 137 -15.30 -7.46 1.62
C ILE A 137 -15.98 -8.66 0.97
N LEU A 138 -15.32 -9.30 0.00
CA LEU A 138 -15.84 -10.49 -0.67
C LEU A 138 -16.04 -11.64 0.33
N ASP A 139 -15.07 -11.88 1.22
CA ASP A 139 -15.19 -12.89 2.25
C ASP A 139 -16.41 -12.66 3.14
N GLU A 140 -16.63 -11.42 3.57
CA GLU A 140 -17.78 -11.06 4.39
C GLU A 140 -19.11 -11.30 3.65
N ILE A 141 -19.21 -10.89 2.40
CA ILE A 141 -20.41 -11.12 1.58
C ILE A 141 -20.69 -12.63 1.45
N LEU A 142 -19.67 -13.42 1.19
CA LEU A 142 -19.82 -14.87 1.04
C LEU A 142 -20.24 -15.54 2.37
N ARG A 143 -19.70 -15.07 3.50
CA ARG A 143 -20.09 -15.57 4.82
C ARG A 143 -21.55 -15.24 5.14
N VAL A 144 -21.97 -14.02 4.91
CA VAL A 144 -23.36 -13.59 5.12
C VAL A 144 -24.32 -14.42 4.26
N ARG A 145 -23.99 -14.63 2.98
CA ARG A 145 -24.83 -15.44 2.07
C ARG A 145 -24.94 -16.92 2.49
N ARG A 146 -23.92 -17.43 3.19
CA ARG A 146 -23.94 -18.80 3.72
C ARG A 146 -24.65 -18.92 5.06
N GLY A 147 -25.21 -17.82 5.58
CA GLY A 147 -25.92 -17.79 6.86
C GLY A 147 -24.99 -17.94 8.08
N ARG A 148 -23.77 -17.47 7.97
CA ARG A 148 -22.75 -17.57 9.03
C ARG A 148 -22.42 -16.22 9.64
#